data_029f87eaafbf7dba1719c37e0d862a2d
#
_entry.id   029f87eaafbf7dba1719c37e0d862a2d
#
_cell.length_a   1.000
_cell.length_b   1.000
_cell.length_c   1.000
_cell.angle_alpha   90.00
_cell.angle_beta   90.00
_cell.angle_gamma   90.00
#
_symmetry.space_group_name_H-M   'P 1'
#
loop_
_entity.id
_entity.type
_entity.pdbx_description
1 polymer ?
#
loop_
_entity_poly.entity_id
_entity_poly.type
_entity_poly.pdbx_seq_one_letter_code
_entity_poly.pdbx_strand_id
1 'polypeptide(L)'
;MQDDQQHLHLNLGEPVVCRSVWISDIHLGTRHARVTELLEFLRLVDCKYLYIVGDFIDGWELKFRWFWRDDYNVLIQKLLRKSRKQTQVIYISGNHDEFIEQFIGTRFGSVTMARQAIHTAADGKKYLVLHGHQADGLTHFNHLLEKLGSHLYNWILDFNLYFNRLRRALGFGYWSLAAFLKFKAKSAVRFVTEYESTLASMARSQQTDGIICGHIHRAEIKMIDGVQYLNCGDWVESCTALIEDFDGMIKLIHFHENDVLRAGRGPRAHDPGNGRQGNGRGGGTSNRRRHARREHATADAGLLRIGDETARPATADAGVQI
;
A
#
# COMPACT_ATOMS: atom_id res chain seq x y z
N MET A 1 -18.70 12.42 -19.24
CA MET A 1 -18.30 11.21 -20.01
C MET A 1 -16.79 10.93 -19.96
N GLN A 2 -16.02 11.51 -19.02
CA GLN A 2 -14.57 11.22 -18.84
C GLN A 2 -14.27 10.34 -17.61
N ASP A 3 -15.28 10.04 -16.80
CA ASP A 3 -15.10 9.37 -15.49
C ASP A 3 -15.06 7.82 -15.57
N ASP A 4 -15.64 7.24 -16.63
CA ASP A 4 -15.80 5.78 -16.75
C ASP A 4 -14.51 5.03 -17.19
N GLN A 5 -13.48 5.75 -17.67
CA GLN A 5 -12.24 5.09 -18.17
C GLN A 5 -11.19 4.85 -17.08
N GLN A 6 -11.35 5.44 -15.89
CA GLN A 6 -10.37 5.32 -14.80
C GLN A 6 -10.67 4.18 -13.82
N HIS A 7 -11.87 3.60 -13.88
CA HIS A 7 -12.28 2.46 -13.06
C HIS A 7 -12.30 1.18 -13.89
N LEU A 8 -11.45 0.22 -13.56
CA LEU A 8 -11.43 -1.09 -14.21
C LEU A 8 -12.07 -2.13 -13.29
N HIS A 9 -13.16 -2.75 -13.76
CA HIS A 9 -13.65 -3.98 -13.15
C HIS A 9 -12.83 -5.15 -13.68
N LEU A 10 -12.09 -5.82 -12.80
CA LEU A 10 -11.30 -7.00 -13.17
C LEU A 10 -12.24 -8.12 -13.66
N ASN A 11 -12.04 -8.57 -14.90
CA ASN A 11 -12.64 -9.81 -15.37
C ASN A 11 -11.89 -10.99 -14.75
N LEU A 12 -12.47 -11.62 -13.72
CA LEU A 12 -11.81 -12.57 -12.82
C LEU A 12 -11.53 -13.96 -13.41
N GLY A 13 -11.71 -14.10 -14.70
CA GLY A 13 -11.39 -15.34 -15.44
C GLY A 13 -9.94 -15.44 -15.93
N GLU A 14 -9.24 -14.31 -16.08
CA GLU A 14 -7.90 -14.27 -16.68
C GLU A 14 -6.90 -13.50 -15.82
N PRO A 15 -5.63 -13.94 -15.76
CA PRO A 15 -4.58 -13.17 -15.10
C PRO A 15 -4.39 -11.82 -15.78
N VAL A 16 -4.33 -10.76 -14.97
CA VAL A 16 -4.03 -9.40 -15.43
C VAL A 16 -2.52 -9.21 -15.46
N VAL A 17 -1.98 -9.10 -16.67
CA VAL A 17 -0.56 -8.76 -16.85
C VAL A 17 -0.44 -7.25 -17.00
N CYS A 18 0.34 -6.63 -16.13
CA CYS A 18 0.49 -5.18 -16.09
C CYS A 18 1.94 -4.77 -15.82
N ARG A 19 2.24 -3.49 -16.00
CA ARG A 19 3.60 -3.00 -15.76
C ARG A 19 3.85 -2.76 -14.27
N SER A 20 2.95 -2.05 -13.59
CA SER A 20 3.13 -1.70 -12.17
C SER A 20 1.84 -1.83 -11.39
N VAL A 21 1.97 -2.12 -10.09
CA VAL A 21 0.88 -2.19 -9.13
C VAL A 21 1.28 -1.45 -7.87
N TRP A 22 0.35 -0.68 -7.29
CA TRP A 22 0.50 -0.01 -6.00
C TRP A 22 -0.63 -0.44 -5.08
N ILE A 23 -0.26 -0.90 -3.89
CA ILE A 23 -1.13 -1.25 -2.77
C ILE A 23 -0.64 -0.50 -1.53
N SER A 24 -1.54 -0.09 -0.64
CA SER A 24 -1.20 0.59 0.61
C SER A 24 -2.13 0.17 1.74
N ASP A 25 -1.80 0.56 2.95
CA ASP A 25 -2.68 0.49 4.12
C ASP A 25 -3.30 -0.89 4.34
N ILE A 26 -2.44 -1.91 4.46
CA ILE A 26 -2.83 -3.30 4.68
C ILE A 26 -3.04 -3.59 6.17
N HIS A 27 -2.26 -2.95 7.04
CA HIS A 27 -2.31 -3.03 8.50
C HIS A 27 -2.30 -4.46 9.04
N LEU A 28 -1.32 -5.28 8.62
CA LEU A 28 -1.09 -6.60 9.23
C LEU A 28 -0.79 -6.44 10.73
N GLY A 29 -1.46 -7.21 11.54
CA GLY A 29 -1.45 -7.07 13.00
C GLY A 29 -2.78 -6.58 13.54
N THR A 30 -3.71 -6.13 12.68
CA THR A 30 -5.08 -5.76 13.05
C THR A 30 -6.08 -6.82 12.60
N ARG A 31 -7.27 -6.84 13.23
CA ARG A 31 -8.34 -7.78 12.84
C ARG A 31 -9.01 -7.42 11.51
N HIS A 32 -8.81 -6.19 11.06
CA HIS A 32 -9.53 -5.61 9.93
C HIS A 32 -8.81 -5.83 8.59
N ALA A 33 -7.52 -6.25 8.63
CA ALA A 33 -6.75 -6.52 7.41
C ALA A 33 -7.44 -7.57 6.51
N ARG A 34 -7.80 -7.17 5.31
CA ARG A 34 -8.48 -7.97 4.28
C ARG A 34 -7.48 -8.82 3.48
N VAL A 35 -6.78 -9.70 4.19
CA VAL A 35 -5.67 -10.48 3.62
C VAL A 35 -6.15 -11.51 2.60
N THR A 36 -7.32 -12.08 2.80
CA THR A 36 -7.90 -13.06 1.86
C THR A 36 -8.11 -12.41 0.49
N GLU A 37 -8.73 -11.23 0.47
CA GLU A 37 -8.99 -10.46 -0.74
C GLU A 37 -7.68 -10.01 -1.41
N LEU A 38 -6.70 -9.57 -0.62
CA LEU A 38 -5.38 -9.19 -1.14
C LEU A 38 -4.62 -10.38 -1.74
N LEU A 39 -4.69 -11.55 -1.12
CA LEU A 39 -4.07 -12.77 -1.64
C LEU A 39 -4.67 -13.18 -2.99
N GLU A 40 -6.00 -13.10 -3.12
CA GLU A 40 -6.68 -13.39 -4.39
C GLU A 40 -6.35 -12.36 -5.47
N PHE A 41 -6.34 -11.07 -5.11
CA PHE A 41 -5.89 -10.01 -6.01
C PHE A 41 -4.45 -10.28 -6.51
N LEU A 42 -3.52 -10.52 -5.60
CA LEU A 42 -2.12 -10.81 -5.95
C LEU A 42 -1.94 -12.13 -6.72
N ARG A 43 -2.91 -13.04 -6.67
CA ARG A 43 -2.92 -14.26 -7.48
C ARG A 43 -3.27 -13.96 -8.94
N LEU A 44 -4.20 -13.03 -9.15
CA LEU A 44 -4.70 -12.66 -10.47
C LEU A 44 -3.76 -11.69 -11.21
N VAL A 45 -2.94 -10.94 -10.49
CA VAL A 45 -2.10 -9.89 -11.07
C VAL A 45 -0.66 -10.37 -11.22
N ASP A 46 -0.09 -10.21 -12.43
CA ASP A 46 1.34 -10.37 -12.69
C ASP A 46 1.93 -9.05 -13.20
N CYS A 47 3.02 -8.58 -12.55
CA CYS A 47 3.55 -7.24 -12.78
C CYS A 47 5.07 -7.20 -12.69
N LYS A 48 5.68 -6.22 -13.39
CA LYS A 48 7.12 -5.94 -13.32
C LYS A 48 7.49 -5.24 -12.01
N TYR A 49 6.67 -4.29 -11.57
CA TYR A 49 6.89 -3.51 -10.35
C TYR A 49 5.69 -3.66 -9.40
N LEU A 50 5.95 -3.98 -8.14
CA LEU A 50 4.95 -4.01 -7.08
C LEU A 50 5.38 -3.08 -5.95
N TYR A 51 4.62 -2.03 -5.74
CA TYR A 51 4.84 -1.08 -4.66
C TYR A 51 3.91 -1.39 -3.48
N ILE A 52 4.50 -1.47 -2.31
CA ILE A 52 3.80 -1.47 -1.02
C ILE A 52 4.00 -0.06 -0.47
N VAL A 53 2.94 0.75 -0.52
CA VAL A 53 3.02 2.20 -0.27
C VAL A 53 2.66 2.51 1.18
N GLY A 54 3.44 1.96 2.12
CA GLY A 54 3.34 2.16 3.56
C GLY A 54 2.22 1.38 4.25
N ASP A 55 2.31 1.37 5.56
CA ASP A 55 1.34 0.77 6.50
C ASP A 55 0.99 -0.69 6.16
N PHE A 56 2.03 -1.44 5.78
CA PHE A 56 1.90 -2.87 5.53
C PHE A 56 1.75 -3.67 6.82
N ILE A 57 2.58 -3.35 7.81
CA ILE A 57 2.51 -3.96 9.15
C ILE A 57 2.15 -2.88 10.16
N ASP A 58 1.09 -3.09 10.92
CA ASP A 58 0.70 -2.17 11.99
C ASP A 58 1.56 -2.40 13.25
N GLY A 59 2.73 -1.78 13.25
CA GLY A 59 3.65 -1.84 14.38
C GLY A 59 3.12 -1.14 15.64
N TRP A 60 2.18 -0.21 15.50
CA TRP A 60 1.54 0.45 16.65
C TRP A 60 0.60 -0.52 17.37
N GLU A 61 -0.29 -1.18 16.63
CA GLU A 61 -1.22 -2.14 17.22
C GLU A 61 -0.48 -3.34 17.82
N LEU A 62 0.53 -3.87 17.12
CA LEU A 62 1.36 -4.98 17.59
C LEU A 62 2.13 -4.69 18.88
N LYS A 63 2.49 -3.42 19.16
CA LYS A 63 3.11 -3.01 20.43
C LYS A 63 2.14 -3.11 21.61
N PHE A 64 0.84 -2.85 21.39
CA PHE A 64 -0.17 -2.95 22.44
C PHE A 64 -0.66 -4.37 22.64
N ARG A 65 -0.91 -5.08 21.54
CA ARG A 65 -1.43 -6.44 21.56
C ARG A 65 -0.89 -7.21 20.36
N TRP A 66 -0.16 -8.29 20.63
CA TRP A 66 0.26 -9.21 19.59
C TRP A 66 -0.96 -9.92 18.98
N PHE A 67 -1.21 -9.67 17.70
CA PHE A 67 -2.22 -10.32 16.91
C PHE A 67 -1.65 -10.67 15.54
N TRP A 68 -1.45 -11.96 15.31
CA TRP A 68 -0.83 -12.45 14.08
C TRP A 68 -1.56 -13.69 13.58
N ARG A 69 -2.19 -13.60 12.41
CA ARG A 69 -2.93 -14.68 11.76
C ARG A 69 -2.01 -15.46 10.83
N ASP A 70 -2.34 -16.75 10.57
CA ASP A 70 -1.54 -17.60 9.68
C ASP A 70 -1.54 -17.11 8.23
N ASP A 71 -2.64 -16.51 7.77
CA ASP A 71 -2.74 -15.93 6.42
C ASP A 71 -1.81 -14.74 6.19
N TYR A 72 -1.37 -14.03 7.25
CA TYR A 72 -0.32 -13.00 7.14
C TYR A 72 1.02 -13.60 6.68
N ASN A 73 1.36 -14.78 7.19
CA ASN A 73 2.55 -15.51 6.74
C ASN A 73 2.42 -15.91 5.27
N VAL A 74 1.23 -16.33 4.85
CA VAL A 74 0.95 -16.68 3.45
C VAL A 74 1.12 -15.48 2.54
N LEU A 75 0.65 -14.29 2.96
CA LEU A 75 0.82 -13.04 2.21
C LEU A 75 2.29 -12.67 2.05
N ILE A 76 3.06 -12.68 3.15
CA ILE A 76 4.50 -12.39 3.11
C ILE A 76 5.21 -13.37 2.17
N GLN A 77 4.92 -14.66 2.26
CA GLN A 77 5.48 -15.69 1.36
C GLN A 77 5.08 -15.44 -0.10
N LYS A 78 3.85 -14.98 -0.36
CA LYS A 78 3.38 -14.63 -1.71
C LYS A 78 4.18 -13.48 -2.30
N LEU A 79 4.43 -12.42 -1.53
CA LEU A 79 5.24 -11.27 -1.94
C LEU A 79 6.69 -11.68 -2.22
N LEU A 80 7.31 -12.45 -1.33
CA LEU A 80 8.66 -12.99 -1.53
C LEU A 80 8.74 -13.92 -2.75
N ARG A 81 7.67 -14.66 -3.05
CA ARG A 81 7.59 -15.53 -4.22
C ARG A 81 7.47 -14.75 -5.52
N LYS A 82 6.69 -13.65 -5.52
CA LYS A 82 6.65 -12.71 -6.66
C LYS A 82 8.02 -12.09 -6.92
N SER A 83 8.70 -11.65 -5.86
CA SER A 83 10.02 -11.04 -5.99
C SER A 83 11.07 -12.02 -6.58
N ARG A 84 10.97 -13.33 -6.29
CA ARG A 84 11.82 -14.36 -6.92
C ARG A 84 11.50 -14.59 -8.40
N LYS A 85 10.28 -14.25 -8.84
CA LYS A 85 9.81 -14.39 -10.23
C LYS A 85 9.98 -13.12 -11.05
N GLN A 86 11.01 -12.32 -10.74
CA GLN A 86 11.38 -11.08 -11.43
C GLN A 86 10.48 -9.86 -11.17
N THR A 87 9.45 -9.94 -10.33
CA THR A 87 8.74 -8.75 -9.88
C THR A 87 9.66 -7.95 -8.94
N GLN A 88 9.95 -6.70 -9.26
CA GLN A 88 10.65 -5.81 -8.35
C GLN A 88 9.65 -5.33 -7.28
N VAL A 89 9.88 -5.70 -6.04
CA VAL A 89 9.03 -5.28 -4.91
C VAL A 89 9.70 -4.10 -4.23
N ILE A 90 8.98 -2.99 -4.14
CA ILE A 90 9.41 -1.75 -3.50
C ILE A 90 8.52 -1.51 -2.30
N TYR A 91 9.12 -1.50 -1.10
CA TYR A 91 8.42 -1.21 0.13
C TYR A 91 8.74 0.23 0.57
N ILE A 92 7.73 1.10 0.52
CA ILE A 92 7.77 2.46 1.03
C ILE A 92 7.34 2.43 2.50
N SER A 93 8.07 3.10 3.41
CA SER A 93 7.71 3.17 4.82
C SER A 93 6.47 4.05 5.04
N GLY A 94 5.58 3.60 5.93
CA GLY A 94 4.46 4.36 6.44
C GLY A 94 4.68 4.79 7.91
N ASN A 95 3.67 5.38 8.52
CA ASN A 95 3.75 5.80 9.93
C ASN A 95 3.45 4.66 10.91
N HIS A 96 2.68 3.65 10.52
CA HIS A 96 2.47 2.48 11.36
C HIS A 96 3.63 1.47 11.31
N ASP A 97 4.44 1.53 10.28
CA ASP A 97 5.61 0.67 10.10
C ASP A 97 6.96 1.41 10.11
N GLU A 98 7.06 2.50 10.90
CA GLU A 98 8.29 3.30 11.10
C GLU A 98 9.53 2.46 11.44
N PHE A 99 9.37 1.26 12.02
CA PHE A 99 10.48 0.37 12.31
C PHE A 99 11.25 -0.07 11.04
N ILE A 100 10.64 0.07 9.86
CA ILE A 100 11.27 -0.17 8.57
C ILE A 100 12.30 0.91 8.22
N GLU A 101 12.20 2.10 8.80
CA GLU A 101 13.08 3.24 8.54
C GLU A 101 14.57 2.91 8.72
N GLN A 102 14.90 2.10 9.73
CA GLN A 102 16.29 1.65 9.97
C GLN A 102 16.86 0.77 8.85
N PHE A 103 16.02 0.26 7.94
CA PHE A 103 16.41 -0.59 6.83
C PHE A 103 16.35 0.12 5.47
N ILE A 104 16.06 1.41 5.44
CA ILE A 104 16.01 2.18 4.21
C ILE A 104 17.37 2.13 3.50
N GLY A 105 17.32 1.98 2.18
CA GLY A 105 18.51 1.78 1.34
C GLY A 105 19.05 0.34 1.37
N THR A 106 18.45 -0.56 2.16
CA THR A 106 18.84 -1.98 2.15
C THR A 106 17.93 -2.80 1.23
N ARG A 107 18.40 -3.98 0.88
CA ARG A 107 17.64 -4.96 0.10
C ARG A 107 17.50 -6.26 0.89
N PHE A 108 16.30 -6.76 1.00
CA PHE A 108 16.01 -8.11 1.47
C PHE A 108 15.65 -9.00 0.28
N GLY A 109 16.65 -9.71 -0.27
CA GLY A 109 16.47 -10.41 -1.54
C GLY A 109 16.16 -9.42 -2.68
N SER A 110 14.98 -9.54 -3.30
CA SER A 110 14.51 -8.63 -4.35
C SER A 110 13.53 -7.56 -3.85
N VAL A 111 13.39 -7.39 -2.52
CA VAL A 111 12.59 -6.33 -1.91
C VAL A 111 13.50 -5.17 -1.56
N THR A 112 13.23 -4.00 -2.13
CA THR A 112 13.94 -2.75 -1.84
C THR A 112 13.12 -1.90 -0.87
N MET A 113 13.74 -1.38 0.19
CA MET A 113 13.10 -0.50 1.17
C MET A 113 13.48 0.94 0.93
N ALA A 114 12.48 1.84 0.88
CA ALA A 114 12.65 3.26 0.62
C ALA A 114 11.65 4.09 1.43
N ARG A 115 11.96 5.38 1.66
CA ARG A 115 10.98 6.37 2.18
C ARG A 115 10.04 6.84 1.09
N GLN A 116 10.60 7.01 -0.08
CA GLN A 116 9.91 7.49 -1.27
C GLN A 116 10.65 6.99 -2.52
N ALA A 117 9.96 6.97 -3.64
CA ALA A 117 10.53 6.60 -4.93
C ALA A 117 10.05 7.55 -6.03
N ILE A 118 10.80 7.65 -7.11
CA ILE A 118 10.28 8.20 -8.37
C ILE A 118 10.04 7.03 -9.31
N HIS A 119 8.79 6.86 -9.70
CA HIS A 119 8.38 5.91 -10.71
C HIS A 119 8.27 6.62 -12.06
N THR A 120 8.92 6.05 -13.08
CA THR A 120 8.75 6.51 -14.47
C THR A 120 7.80 5.56 -15.18
N ALA A 121 6.62 6.06 -15.54
CA ALA A 121 5.60 5.31 -16.25
C ALA A 121 6.03 4.99 -17.69
N ALA A 122 5.32 4.07 -18.36
CA ALA A 122 5.65 3.66 -19.71
C ALA A 122 5.51 4.82 -20.74
N ASP A 123 4.62 5.79 -20.47
CA ASP A 123 4.44 7.01 -21.25
C ASP A 123 5.51 8.10 -20.98
N GLY A 124 6.46 7.82 -20.08
CA GLY A 124 7.53 8.71 -19.69
C GLY A 124 7.20 9.69 -18.56
N LYS A 125 5.95 9.75 -18.09
CA LYS A 125 5.57 10.56 -16.93
C LYS A 125 6.24 10.05 -15.66
N LYS A 126 6.56 10.98 -14.76
CA LYS A 126 7.19 10.68 -13.48
C LYS A 126 6.22 10.90 -12.33
N TYR A 127 6.16 9.93 -11.44
CA TYR A 127 5.32 9.97 -10.26
C TYR A 127 6.17 9.86 -9.00
N LEU A 128 5.99 10.82 -8.09
CA LEU A 128 6.52 10.70 -6.75
C LEU A 128 5.68 9.66 -5.99
N VAL A 129 6.31 8.60 -5.47
CA VAL A 129 5.64 7.56 -4.70
C VAL A 129 6.09 7.68 -3.25
N LEU A 130 5.15 7.95 -2.35
CA LEU A 130 5.37 8.01 -0.90
C LEU A 130 4.10 7.63 -0.15
N HIS A 131 4.18 7.32 1.15
CA HIS A 131 2.98 6.92 1.88
C HIS A 131 1.97 8.06 2.07
N GLY A 132 2.42 9.25 2.45
CA GLY A 132 1.57 10.43 2.58
C GLY A 132 1.58 11.06 3.97
N HIS A 133 1.94 10.33 5.04
CA HIS A 133 2.03 10.85 6.41
C HIS A 133 2.97 12.07 6.54
N GLN A 134 3.88 12.25 5.58
CA GLN A 134 4.77 13.41 5.52
C GLN A 134 4.01 14.72 5.36
N ALA A 135 2.80 14.69 4.81
CA ALA A 135 1.95 15.87 4.69
C ALA A 135 1.27 16.27 5.99
N ASP A 136 1.12 15.37 6.96
CA ASP A 136 0.43 15.64 8.24
C ASP A 136 1.15 16.68 9.09
N GLY A 137 2.48 16.68 9.09
CA GLY A 137 3.30 17.64 9.82
C GLY A 137 3.25 19.07 9.27
N LEU A 138 2.79 19.22 8.02
CA LEU A 138 2.65 20.50 7.32
C LEU A 138 1.19 21.02 7.39
N THR A 139 0.25 20.15 7.67
CA THR A 139 -1.14 20.50 7.96
C THR A 139 -1.27 20.69 9.48
N HIS A 140 -1.70 21.87 9.94
CA HIS A 140 -1.87 22.19 11.36
C HIS A 140 -2.98 21.37 12.07
N PHE A 141 -3.25 20.15 11.61
CA PHE A 141 -4.30 19.30 12.16
C PHE A 141 -3.71 18.31 13.18
N ASN A 142 -4.09 18.49 14.45
CA ASN A 142 -3.56 17.75 15.59
C ASN A 142 -3.79 16.23 15.47
N HIS A 143 -2.72 15.45 15.44
CA HIS A 143 -2.61 14.00 15.61
C HIS A 143 -3.43 13.40 16.77
N LEU A 144 -3.84 14.24 17.74
CA LEU A 144 -4.63 13.82 18.90
C LEU A 144 -6.09 13.51 18.54
N LEU A 145 -6.61 14.08 17.45
CA LEU A 145 -8.00 13.86 17.00
C LEU A 145 -8.18 12.58 16.20
N GLU A 146 -7.15 12.09 15.52
CA GLU A 146 -7.20 10.85 14.73
C GLU A 146 -7.32 9.61 15.62
N LYS A 147 -6.51 9.53 16.69
CA LYS A 147 -6.57 8.38 17.64
C LYS A 147 -7.87 8.32 18.44
N LEU A 148 -8.55 9.44 18.62
CA LEU A 148 -9.86 9.49 19.28
C LEU A 148 -11.03 9.23 18.31
N GLY A 149 -10.80 9.27 16.99
CA GLY A 149 -11.89 9.37 16.02
C GLY A 149 -12.73 8.11 15.88
N SER A 150 -12.12 6.94 15.76
CA SER A 150 -12.83 5.72 15.40
C SER A 150 -13.62 5.08 16.56
N HIS A 151 -13.03 4.98 17.73
CA HIS A 151 -13.73 4.46 18.92
C HIS A 151 -14.73 5.47 19.49
N LEU A 152 -14.39 6.76 19.44
CA LEU A 152 -15.24 7.82 19.96
C LEU A 152 -16.51 8.03 19.12
N TYR A 153 -16.48 7.76 17.82
CA TYR A 153 -17.65 7.90 16.93
C TYR A 153 -18.79 6.95 17.31
N ASN A 154 -18.52 5.68 17.49
CA ASN A 154 -19.51 4.70 17.93
C ASN A 154 -20.01 5.00 19.36
N TRP A 155 -19.10 5.40 20.25
CA TRP A 155 -19.43 5.81 21.61
C TRP A 155 -20.31 7.07 21.64
N ILE A 156 -20.06 8.02 20.75
CA ILE A 156 -20.86 9.25 20.66
C ILE A 156 -22.27 8.99 20.16
N LEU A 157 -22.47 8.06 19.23
CA LEU A 157 -23.79 7.70 18.76
C LEU A 157 -24.63 7.03 19.86
N ASP A 158 -24.08 6.07 20.58
CA ASP A 158 -24.76 5.40 21.68
C ASP A 158 -24.97 6.35 22.88
N PHE A 159 -23.97 7.14 23.21
CA PHE A 159 -24.03 8.11 24.30
C PHE A 159 -25.02 9.24 24.03
N ASN A 160 -25.20 9.69 22.79
CA ASN A 160 -26.09 10.79 22.47
C ASN A 160 -27.55 10.52 22.77
N LEU A 161 -28.03 9.29 22.64
CA LEU A 161 -29.40 8.89 23.02
C LEU A 161 -29.62 8.98 24.54
N TYR A 162 -28.69 8.48 25.33
CA TYR A 162 -28.75 8.56 26.80
C TYR A 162 -28.50 9.99 27.30
N PHE A 163 -27.54 10.68 26.70
CA PHE A 163 -27.16 12.04 27.05
C PHE A 163 -28.31 13.04 26.86
N ASN A 164 -29.04 12.98 25.76
CA ASN A 164 -30.17 13.85 25.53
C ASN A 164 -31.40 13.50 26.42
N ARG A 165 -31.57 12.24 26.83
CA ARG A 165 -32.57 11.87 27.83
C ARG A 165 -32.21 12.46 29.20
N LEU A 166 -30.96 12.35 29.62
CA LEU A 166 -30.48 12.90 30.89
C LEU A 166 -30.55 14.44 30.88
N ARG A 167 -30.11 15.08 29.79
CA ARG A 167 -30.20 16.56 29.64
C ARG A 167 -31.64 17.07 29.79
N ARG A 168 -32.61 16.41 29.17
CA ARG A 168 -34.03 16.78 29.34
C ARG A 168 -34.52 16.60 30.75
N ALA A 169 -34.13 15.52 31.43
CA ALA A 169 -34.48 15.28 32.84
C ALA A 169 -33.85 16.35 33.80
N LEU A 170 -32.71 16.91 33.43
CA LEU A 170 -32.00 17.96 34.18
C LEU A 170 -32.37 19.40 33.74
N GLY A 171 -33.37 19.56 32.85
CA GLY A 171 -33.80 20.89 32.40
C GLY A 171 -32.91 21.57 31.37
N PHE A 172 -31.90 20.87 30.81
CA PHE A 172 -31.04 21.43 29.76
C PHE A 172 -31.62 21.28 28.36
N GLY A 173 -31.42 22.29 27.51
CA GLY A 173 -31.86 22.28 26.13
C GLY A 173 -31.22 21.15 25.28
N TYR A 174 -31.87 20.85 24.14
CA TYR A 174 -31.42 19.83 23.19
C TYR A 174 -30.04 20.17 22.60
N TRP A 175 -29.12 19.19 22.56
CA TRP A 175 -27.85 19.31 21.88
C TRP A 175 -27.92 18.60 20.53
N SER A 176 -27.62 19.34 19.46
CA SER A 176 -27.76 18.82 18.10
C SER A 176 -26.54 18.02 17.66
N LEU A 177 -26.67 16.68 17.63
CA LEU A 177 -25.69 15.80 17.00
C LEU A 177 -25.48 16.15 15.52
N ALA A 178 -26.56 16.56 14.83
CA ALA A 178 -26.48 16.96 13.42
C ALA A 178 -25.57 18.17 13.18
N ALA A 179 -25.59 19.17 14.07
CA ALA A 179 -24.67 20.32 13.98
C ALA A 179 -23.22 19.91 14.23
N PHE A 180 -22.97 19.00 15.19
CA PHE A 180 -21.66 18.46 15.47
C PHE A 180 -21.13 17.62 14.28
N LEU A 181 -21.94 16.74 13.72
CA LEU A 181 -21.58 15.95 12.52
C LEU A 181 -21.30 16.83 11.32
N LYS A 182 -22.09 17.89 11.10
CA LYS A 182 -21.86 18.86 10.02
C LYS A 182 -20.53 19.61 10.21
N PHE A 183 -20.19 19.99 11.43
CA PHE A 183 -18.91 20.60 11.76
C PHE A 183 -17.76 19.63 11.50
N LYS A 184 -17.87 18.37 11.95
CA LYS A 184 -16.87 17.30 11.71
C LYS A 184 -16.69 17.01 10.23
N ALA A 185 -17.79 16.90 9.47
CA ALA A 185 -17.73 16.69 8.02
C ALA A 185 -16.99 17.86 7.32
N LYS A 186 -17.28 19.11 7.69
CA LYS A 186 -16.58 20.28 7.13
C LYS A 186 -15.09 20.27 7.45
N SER A 187 -14.73 19.89 8.69
CA SER A 187 -13.32 19.77 9.10
C SER A 187 -12.59 18.64 8.36
N ALA A 188 -13.24 17.50 8.16
CA ALA A 188 -12.69 16.39 7.38
C ALA A 188 -12.44 16.77 5.91
N VAL A 189 -13.41 17.44 5.28
CA VAL A 189 -13.25 17.93 3.89
C VAL A 189 -12.07 18.90 3.79
N ARG A 190 -11.96 19.83 4.74
CA ARG A 190 -10.85 20.78 4.75
C ARG A 190 -9.51 20.07 4.93
N PHE A 191 -9.43 19.13 5.86
CA PHE A 191 -8.22 18.31 6.07
C PHE A 191 -7.79 17.59 4.79
N VAL A 192 -8.73 16.88 4.13
CA VAL A 192 -8.44 16.17 2.88
C VAL A 192 -7.92 17.15 1.81
N THR A 193 -8.55 18.32 1.65
CA THR A 193 -8.13 19.32 0.66
C THR A 193 -6.73 19.86 0.94
N GLU A 194 -6.42 20.18 2.22
CA GLU A 194 -5.09 20.67 2.64
C GLU A 194 -4.01 19.58 2.44
N TYR A 195 -4.31 18.33 2.81
CA TYR A 195 -3.45 17.18 2.61
C TYR A 195 -3.10 16.98 1.13
N GLU A 196 -4.10 16.93 0.27
CA GLU A 196 -3.95 16.74 -1.17
C GLU A 196 -3.14 17.87 -1.83
N SER A 197 -3.43 19.12 -1.46
CA SER A 197 -2.68 20.29 -1.95
C SER A 197 -1.22 20.25 -1.52
N THR A 198 -0.94 19.80 -0.30
CA THR A 198 0.41 19.62 0.22
C THR A 198 1.17 18.59 -0.58
N LEU A 199 0.56 17.42 -0.82
CA LEU A 199 1.17 16.36 -1.62
C LEU A 199 1.41 16.80 -3.08
N ALA A 200 0.47 17.52 -3.69
CA ALA A 200 0.66 18.09 -5.02
C ALA A 200 1.83 19.08 -5.06
N SER A 201 2.01 19.88 -4.01
CA SER A 201 3.16 20.79 -3.87
C SER A 201 4.48 20.01 -3.75
N MET A 202 4.50 18.89 -3.00
CA MET A 202 5.68 18.02 -2.90
C MET A 202 6.06 17.43 -4.27
N ALA A 203 5.08 16.95 -5.05
CA ALA A 203 5.31 16.45 -6.40
C ALA A 203 5.93 17.53 -7.31
N ARG A 204 5.40 18.76 -7.29
CA ARG A 204 5.96 19.89 -8.04
C ARG A 204 7.41 20.19 -7.64
N SER A 205 7.71 20.17 -6.34
CA SER A 205 9.08 20.42 -5.86
C SER A 205 10.09 19.38 -6.35
N GLN A 206 9.62 18.15 -6.58
CA GLN A 206 10.42 17.05 -7.14
C GLN A 206 10.38 16.99 -8.67
N GLN A 207 9.72 17.97 -9.33
CA GLN A 207 9.57 18.02 -10.77
C GLN A 207 8.95 16.74 -11.36
N THR A 208 7.91 16.22 -10.70
CA THR A 208 7.15 15.05 -11.14
C THR A 208 5.78 15.46 -11.66
N ASP A 209 5.22 14.68 -12.60
CA ASP A 209 3.92 14.92 -13.24
C ASP A 209 2.75 14.53 -12.32
N GLY A 210 3.02 13.69 -11.31
CA GLY A 210 2.03 13.24 -10.37
C GLY A 210 2.60 12.69 -9.08
N ILE A 211 1.70 12.30 -8.19
CA ILE A 211 1.99 11.68 -6.91
C ILE A 211 1.12 10.46 -6.69
N ILE A 212 1.72 9.39 -6.18
CA ILE A 212 1.04 8.15 -5.77
C ILE A 212 1.22 7.99 -4.26
N CYS A 213 0.11 7.86 -3.53
CA CYS A 213 0.11 7.79 -2.07
C CYS A 213 -0.97 6.85 -1.52
N GLY A 214 -1.04 6.70 -0.20
CA GLY A 214 -2.05 6.02 0.60
C GLY A 214 -2.52 6.89 1.77
N HIS A 215 -2.41 6.36 3.00
CA HIS A 215 -2.50 7.00 4.31
C HIS A 215 -3.91 7.44 4.72
N ILE A 216 -4.64 8.18 3.89
CA ILE A 216 -5.98 8.66 4.23
C ILE A 216 -7.11 7.67 3.88
N HIS A 217 -6.76 6.47 3.43
CA HIS A 217 -7.69 5.38 3.07
C HIS A 217 -8.79 5.79 2.08
N ARG A 218 -8.46 6.73 1.19
CA ARG A 218 -9.42 7.26 0.22
C ARG A 218 -8.89 7.09 -1.20
N ALA A 219 -9.27 6.02 -1.84
CA ALA A 219 -8.90 5.71 -3.21
C ALA A 219 -9.47 6.76 -4.18
N GLU A 220 -8.61 7.44 -4.92
CA GLU A 220 -9.02 8.48 -5.86
C GLU A 220 -7.95 8.78 -6.91
N ILE A 221 -8.36 9.10 -8.12
CA ILE A 221 -7.51 9.65 -9.17
C ILE A 221 -8.11 11.00 -9.60
N LYS A 222 -7.34 12.08 -9.49
CA LYS A 222 -7.77 13.41 -9.91
C LYS A 222 -6.60 14.33 -10.25
N MET A 223 -6.90 15.48 -10.85
CA MET A 223 -5.93 16.55 -11.08
C MET A 223 -6.03 17.61 -9.97
N ILE A 224 -4.87 18.00 -9.42
CA ILE A 224 -4.75 19.07 -8.43
C ILE A 224 -3.65 20.04 -8.90
N ASP A 225 -4.05 21.25 -9.29
CA ASP A 225 -3.13 22.29 -9.74
C ASP A 225 -2.10 21.80 -10.77
N GLY A 226 -2.56 21.01 -11.75
CA GLY A 226 -1.73 20.48 -12.83
C GLY A 226 -0.92 19.23 -12.48
N VAL A 227 -1.02 18.72 -11.25
CA VAL A 227 -0.39 17.47 -10.79
C VAL A 227 -1.43 16.36 -10.74
N GLN A 228 -1.13 15.19 -11.26
CA GLN A 228 -1.99 14.02 -11.11
C GLN A 228 -1.85 13.41 -9.71
N TYR A 229 -2.90 13.52 -8.91
CA TYR A 229 -3.01 12.91 -7.59
C TYR A 229 -3.65 11.53 -7.70
N LEU A 230 -2.97 10.51 -7.16
CA LEU A 230 -3.42 9.12 -7.17
C LEU A 230 -3.27 8.53 -5.77
N ASN A 231 -4.38 8.15 -5.15
CA ASN A 231 -4.38 7.48 -3.86
C ASN A 231 -4.79 6.01 -4.02
N CYS A 232 -3.97 5.10 -3.47
CA CYS A 232 -4.19 3.64 -3.57
C CYS A 232 -5.42 3.17 -2.78
N GLY A 233 -5.91 3.97 -1.81
CA GLY A 233 -6.91 3.53 -0.83
C GLY A 233 -6.31 2.61 0.23
N ASP A 234 -6.98 1.49 0.52
CA ASP A 234 -6.60 0.59 1.62
C ASP A 234 -7.04 -0.87 1.36
N TRP A 235 -6.51 -1.79 2.21
CA TRP A 235 -6.92 -3.20 2.28
C TRP A 235 -7.52 -3.56 3.65
N VAL A 236 -8.25 -2.60 4.23
CA VAL A 236 -9.02 -2.73 5.47
C VAL A 236 -10.51 -2.65 5.19
N GLU A 237 -10.93 -1.66 4.40
CA GLU A 237 -12.33 -1.40 4.05
C GLU A 237 -12.59 -1.44 2.54
N SER A 238 -11.83 -0.65 1.76
CA SER A 238 -12.11 -0.40 0.34
C SER A 238 -11.56 -1.46 -0.61
N CYS A 239 -10.51 -2.19 -0.24
CA CYS A 239 -9.83 -3.21 -1.04
C CYS A 239 -9.48 -2.67 -2.44
N THR A 240 -8.66 -1.64 -2.48
CA THR A 240 -8.32 -0.93 -3.72
C THR A 240 -6.83 -1.00 -4.04
N ALA A 241 -6.51 -0.87 -5.32
CA ALA A 241 -5.15 -0.80 -5.83
C ALA A 241 -5.08 0.10 -7.07
N LEU A 242 -3.90 0.64 -7.34
CA LEU A 242 -3.60 1.26 -8.63
C LEU A 242 -2.86 0.26 -9.51
N ILE A 243 -3.17 0.23 -10.80
CA ILE A 243 -2.50 -0.60 -11.81
C ILE A 243 -2.10 0.30 -12.99
N GLU A 244 -0.85 0.17 -13.43
CA GLU A 244 -0.34 0.75 -14.66
C GLU A 244 -0.27 -0.33 -15.74
N ASP A 245 -0.85 -0.07 -16.89
CA ASP A 245 -0.68 -0.90 -18.08
C ASP A 245 0.65 -0.60 -18.82
N PHE A 246 0.89 -1.31 -19.92
CA PHE A 246 2.12 -1.14 -20.70
C PHE A 246 2.14 0.12 -21.57
N ASP A 247 1.03 0.85 -21.66
CA ASP A 247 0.92 2.14 -22.35
C ASP A 247 1.12 3.32 -21.37
N GLY A 248 1.29 3.04 -20.06
CA GLY A 248 1.50 4.03 -19.01
C GLY A 248 0.20 4.60 -18.41
N MET A 249 -0.96 4.05 -18.79
CA MET A 249 -2.22 4.46 -18.19
C MET A 249 -2.38 3.84 -16.82
N ILE A 250 -2.60 4.68 -15.79
CA ILE A 250 -2.84 4.24 -14.42
C ILE A 250 -4.34 4.24 -14.14
N LYS A 251 -4.85 3.13 -13.63
CA LYS A 251 -6.26 2.88 -13.33
C LYS A 251 -6.45 2.48 -11.88
N LEU A 252 -7.57 2.89 -11.29
CA LEU A 252 -8.00 2.46 -9.96
C LEU A 252 -8.83 1.18 -10.08
N ILE A 253 -8.48 0.20 -9.27
CA ILE A 253 -9.15 -1.09 -9.17
C ILE A 253 -9.85 -1.19 -7.83
N HIS A 254 -11.11 -1.61 -7.83
CA HIS A 254 -11.86 -2.02 -6.66
C HIS A 254 -12.01 -3.54 -6.67
N PHE A 255 -11.52 -4.21 -5.64
CA PHE A 255 -11.57 -5.67 -5.50
C PHE A 255 -12.61 -6.05 -4.45
N HIS A 256 -13.76 -6.57 -4.89
CA HIS A 256 -14.88 -6.89 -4.00
C HIS A 256 -14.91 -8.36 -3.57
N GLU A 257 -15.55 -8.65 -2.43
CA GLU A 257 -15.72 -9.99 -1.88
C GLU A 257 -16.37 -10.98 -2.87
N ASN A 258 -17.30 -10.50 -3.70
CA ASN A 258 -17.89 -11.29 -4.78
C ASN A 258 -16.87 -11.74 -5.83
N ASP A 259 -15.76 -11.06 -5.93
CA ASP A 259 -14.68 -11.35 -6.84
C ASP A 259 -13.86 -12.55 -6.32
N VAL A 260 -13.68 -12.67 -5.00
CA VAL A 260 -13.06 -13.84 -4.36
C VAL A 260 -13.84 -15.13 -4.67
N LEU A 261 -15.17 -15.05 -4.57
CA LEU A 261 -16.05 -16.19 -4.83
C LEU A 261 -16.03 -16.63 -6.29
N ARG A 262 -15.87 -15.71 -7.23
CA ARG A 262 -15.71 -15.99 -8.67
C ARG A 262 -14.33 -16.55 -8.97
N ALA A 263 -13.28 -16.00 -8.38
CA ALA A 263 -11.91 -16.46 -8.54
C ALA A 263 -11.70 -17.89 -8.02
N GLY A 264 -12.37 -18.27 -6.92
CA GLY A 264 -12.34 -19.63 -6.36
C GLY A 264 -13.08 -20.69 -7.19
N ARG A 265 -13.90 -20.29 -8.16
CA ARG A 265 -14.64 -21.18 -9.07
C ARG A 265 -13.96 -21.36 -10.44
N GLY A 266 -12.65 -21.17 -10.53
CA GLY A 266 -11.90 -21.50 -11.74
C GLY A 266 -12.20 -22.94 -12.21
N PRO A 267 -12.14 -23.24 -13.52
CA PRO A 267 -12.53 -24.54 -14.06
C PRO A 267 -11.77 -25.62 -13.30
N ARG A 268 -12.52 -26.58 -12.74
CA ARG A 268 -11.94 -27.79 -12.15
C ARG A 268 -11.12 -28.43 -13.25
N ALA A 269 -9.81 -28.37 -13.13
CA ALA A 269 -8.93 -29.16 -13.97
C ALA A 269 -9.38 -30.61 -13.82
N HIS A 270 -9.74 -31.21 -14.93
CA HIS A 270 -10.01 -32.63 -15.05
C HIS A 270 -8.77 -33.35 -14.55
N ASP A 271 -8.91 -34.06 -13.44
CA ASP A 271 -7.89 -34.95 -12.88
C ASP A 271 -7.80 -36.20 -13.79
N PRO A 272 -6.72 -36.41 -14.53
CA PRO A 272 -6.43 -37.68 -15.11
C PRO A 272 -5.62 -38.48 -14.11
N GLY A 273 -6.29 -39.46 -13.52
CA GLY A 273 -5.83 -40.33 -12.47
C GLY A 273 -4.43 -40.88 -12.59
N ASN A 274 -3.87 -41.05 -11.41
CA ASN A 274 -3.13 -42.23 -10.94
C ASN A 274 -1.86 -42.67 -11.70
N GLY A 275 -0.72 -42.50 -11.07
CA GLY A 275 0.53 -43.16 -11.47
C GLY A 275 1.56 -43.10 -10.32
N ARG A 276 1.66 -44.21 -9.63
CA ARG A 276 2.59 -44.50 -8.51
C ARG A 276 4.06 -44.52 -8.93
N GLN A 277 4.92 -44.41 -7.90
CA GLN A 277 6.33 -44.85 -7.74
C GLN A 277 7.36 -43.82 -8.17
N GLY A 278 8.45 -43.59 -7.46
CA GLY A 278 9.15 -44.30 -6.43
C GLY A 278 10.44 -43.58 -6.07
N ASN A 279 10.94 -43.86 -4.93
CA ASN A 279 12.28 -43.80 -4.36
C ASN A 279 13.44 -43.05 -5.06
N GLY A 280 14.21 -42.27 -4.27
CA GLY A 280 15.57 -41.87 -4.59
C GLY A 280 16.23 -41.01 -3.49
N ARG A 281 17.06 -41.67 -2.66
CA ARG A 281 17.95 -41.11 -1.64
C ARG A 281 19.16 -40.41 -2.24
N GLY A 282 19.73 -39.48 -1.50
CA GLY A 282 21.11 -39.01 -1.58
C GLY A 282 21.17 -37.48 -1.38
N GLY A 283 21.78 -36.88 -0.44
CA GLY A 283 23.02 -37.11 0.26
C GLY A 283 23.99 -36.00 -0.10
N GLY A 284 24.46 -35.21 0.89
CA GLY A 284 25.78 -34.60 0.79
C GLY A 284 25.88 -33.08 0.76
N THR A 285 26.03 -32.46 1.94
CA THR A 285 27.14 -31.56 2.41
C THR A 285 27.70 -30.50 1.47
N SER A 286 27.79 -29.25 1.83
CA SER A 286 28.83 -28.61 2.61
C SER A 286 28.82 -27.07 2.51
N ASN A 287 28.85 -26.50 3.62
CA ASN A 287 29.39 -25.29 4.19
C ASN A 287 30.42 -24.51 3.34
N ARG A 288 30.18 -23.21 3.09
CA ARG A 288 31.26 -22.19 3.11
C ARG A 288 30.67 -20.78 3.35
N ARG A 289 30.93 -20.28 4.56
CA ARG A 289 30.80 -18.88 4.95
C ARG A 289 31.82 -18.04 4.18
N ARG A 290 31.39 -16.93 3.58
CA ARG A 290 32.28 -15.80 3.29
C ARG A 290 31.63 -14.51 3.79
N HIS A 291 32.29 -13.87 4.74
CA HIS A 291 32.06 -12.50 5.17
C HIS A 291 32.40 -11.55 4.02
N ALA A 292 31.46 -10.67 3.63
CA ALA A 292 31.75 -9.52 2.82
C ALA A 292 31.62 -8.26 3.68
N ARG A 293 32.66 -7.43 3.63
CA ARG A 293 32.80 -6.14 4.31
C ARG A 293 31.77 -5.14 3.81
N ARG A 294 31.21 -4.38 4.75
CA ARG A 294 30.40 -3.18 4.51
C ARG A 294 31.32 -2.04 4.07
N GLU A 295 31.02 -1.46 2.92
CA GLU A 295 31.46 -0.11 2.57
C GLU A 295 30.27 0.83 2.71
N HIS A 296 30.46 1.89 3.49
CA HIS A 296 29.50 2.97 3.69
C HIS A 296 29.57 3.91 2.47
N ALA A 297 28.51 3.97 1.68
CA ALA A 297 28.28 5.08 0.77
C ALA A 297 27.23 6.00 1.42
N THR A 298 27.68 7.17 1.83
CA THR A 298 26.85 8.28 2.29
C THR A 298 26.47 9.11 1.07
N ALA A 299 25.18 9.22 0.78
CA ALA A 299 24.52 10.44 0.25
C ALA A 299 23.09 10.08 -0.22
N ASP A 300 22.12 10.88 0.19
CA ASP A 300 20.72 10.93 -0.29
C ASP A 300 19.95 9.57 -0.26
N ALA A 301 20.04 8.88 0.85
CA ALA A 301 19.61 7.49 1.02
C ALA A 301 18.09 7.29 1.13
N GLY A 302 17.27 8.29 0.73
CA GLY A 302 15.80 8.21 0.87
C GLY A 302 15.00 8.15 -0.44
N LEU A 303 15.58 8.55 -1.57
CA LEU A 303 14.85 8.62 -2.84
C LEU A 303 15.30 7.51 -3.80
N LEU A 304 14.37 6.61 -4.14
CA LEU A 304 14.57 5.54 -5.10
C LEU A 304 13.95 5.91 -6.46
N ARG A 305 14.70 5.75 -7.56
CA ARG A 305 14.19 5.95 -8.94
C ARG A 305 13.95 4.60 -9.59
N ILE A 306 12.76 4.40 -10.16
CA ILE A 306 12.30 3.14 -10.74
C ILE A 306 11.70 3.42 -12.13
N GLY A 307 11.97 2.54 -13.09
CA GLY A 307 11.33 2.57 -14.43
C GLY A 307 12.15 3.27 -15.50
N ASP A 308 13.32 3.81 -15.19
CA ASP A 308 14.24 4.33 -16.22
C ASP A 308 15.05 3.17 -16.82
N GLU A 309 14.64 2.70 -18.00
CA GLU A 309 15.31 1.60 -18.72
C GLU A 309 16.66 2.01 -19.34
N THR A 310 16.98 3.30 -19.35
CA THR A 310 18.26 3.81 -19.89
C THR A 310 19.39 3.72 -18.87
N ALA A 311 19.08 3.53 -17.58
CA ALA A 311 20.08 3.32 -16.56
C ALA A 311 20.57 1.87 -16.60
N ARG A 312 21.61 1.58 -17.37
CA ARG A 312 22.35 0.32 -17.26
C ARG A 312 22.82 0.15 -15.82
N PRO A 313 22.70 -1.04 -15.21
CA PRO A 313 23.33 -1.28 -13.92
C PRO A 313 24.82 -1.04 -14.09
N ALA A 314 25.39 -0.18 -13.26
CA ALA A 314 26.84 -0.02 -13.18
C ALA A 314 27.43 -1.39 -12.84
N THR A 315 28.05 -2.02 -13.82
CA THR A 315 28.90 -3.18 -13.62
C THR A 315 30.07 -2.71 -12.76
N ALA A 316 30.10 -3.17 -11.53
CA ALA A 316 31.27 -3.05 -10.69
C ALA A 316 32.35 -3.97 -11.28
N ASP A 317 33.15 -3.41 -12.18
CA ASP A 317 34.39 -4.00 -12.65
C ASP A 317 35.44 -3.75 -11.56
N ALA A 318 35.54 -4.68 -10.62
CA ALA A 318 36.62 -4.72 -9.68
C ALA A 318 37.78 -5.50 -10.32
N GLY A 319 38.59 -4.78 -11.07
CA GLY A 319 39.90 -5.25 -11.48
C GLY A 319 40.76 -5.53 -10.25
N VAL A 320 40.98 -6.78 -9.94
CA VAL A 320 42.04 -7.25 -9.06
C VAL A 320 43.34 -7.24 -9.87
N GLN A 321 44.28 -6.35 -9.56
CA GLN A 321 45.69 -6.54 -9.84
C GLN A 321 46.46 -6.78 -8.53
N ILE A 322 47.03 -7.97 -8.43
CA ILE A 322 48.18 -8.51 -7.71
C ILE A 322 48.68 -7.69 -6.52
#